data_12cabde64a41f16bc4b28320f7b996f9
#
_entry.id   12cabde64a41f16bc4b28320f7b996f9
#
_cell.length_a   1.000
_cell.length_b   1.000
_cell.length_c   1.000
_cell.angle_alpha   90.00
_cell.angle_beta   90.00
_cell.angle_gamma   90.00
#
_symmetry.space_group_name_H-M   'P 1'
#
loop_
_entity.id
_entity.type
_entity.pdbx_description
1 polymer ?
#
loop_
_entity_poly.entity_id
_entity_poly.type
_entity_poly.pdbx_seq_one_letter_code
_entity_poly.pdbx_strand_id
1 'polypeptide(L)'
;MPTSIAIADDHRLLAEALSDLIQKYDNYEVLYVAANGRDLLNRLHQGPVPDIALVDLNMPEMDGFETAVQLRQHYPAIRVLALSMTDREEHIVRMIRNGARGYLLKGCRPAELRQALDEVMAKGFYYSDFLTSQLIRSLNTPESGSSSSYFNLNGREYDFLKLACSELTYNEIADRMCVSPRTVDGYREAVFQKMGVRTRVGMVIEAVRNGLIEL
;
A
#
# COMPACT_ATOMS: atom_id res chain seq x y z
N MET A 1 -7.00 3.39 31.54
CA MET A 1 -7.32 4.46 30.58
C MET A 1 -7.76 3.77 29.30
N PRO A 2 -8.72 4.29 28.55
CA PRO A 2 -9.07 3.74 27.25
C PRO A 2 -7.88 3.85 26.28
N THR A 3 -7.80 2.92 25.34
CA THR A 3 -6.81 2.97 24.25
C THR A 3 -7.18 4.06 23.27
N SER A 4 -6.27 4.96 23.02
CA SER A 4 -6.50 6.14 22.19
C SER A 4 -6.20 5.88 20.71
N ILE A 5 -7.10 6.35 19.83
CA ILE A 5 -7.03 6.11 18.38
C ILE A 5 -7.09 7.43 17.62
N ALA A 6 -6.27 7.55 16.58
CA ALA A 6 -6.45 8.54 15.52
C ALA A 6 -6.84 7.85 14.22
N ILE A 7 -7.66 8.51 13.41
CA ILE A 7 -8.08 8.03 12.09
C ILE A 7 -7.57 9.02 11.05
N ALA A 8 -6.92 8.53 9.99
CA ALA A 8 -6.56 9.32 8.81
C ALA A 8 -7.23 8.70 7.58
N ASP A 9 -8.21 9.41 7.03
CA ASP A 9 -9.01 8.97 5.87
C ASP A 9 -9.62 10.20 5.19
N ASP A 10 -9.47 10.33 3.88
CA ASP A 10 -10.05 11.43 3.10
C ASP A 10 -11.56 11.26 2.85
N HIS A 11 -12.09 10.04 3.06
CA HIS A 11 -13.51 9.74 2.99
C HIS A 11 -14.21 10.09 4.30
N ARG A 12 -14.52 11.36 4.49
CA ARG A 12 -15.06 11.91 5.74
C ARG A 12 -16.22 11.11 6.33
N LEU A 13 -17.19 10.70 5.51
CA LEU A 13 -18.34 9.93 5.98
C LEU A 13 -17.92 8.57 6.58
N LEU A 14 -16.96 7.90 5.94
CA LEU A 14 -16.44 6.63 6.44
C LEU A 14 -15.65 6.82 7.72
N ALA A 15 -14.79 7.83 7.78
CA ALA A 15 -14.01 8.16 8.96
C ALA A 15 -14.88 8.48 10.18
N GLU A 16 -15.97 9.25 9.97
CA GLU A 16 -16.97 9.55 11.01
C GLU A 16 -17.70 8.28 11.46
N ALA A 17 -18.13 7.42 10.52
CA ALA A 17 -18.79 6.16 10.84
C ALA A 17 -17.89 5.18 11.61
N LEU A 18 -16.59 5.12 11.26
CA LEU A 18 -15.59 4.34 11.99
C LEU A 18 -15.37 4.90 13.39
N SER A 19 -15.29 6.22 13.53
CA SER A 19 -15.18 6.89 14.83
C SER A 19 -16.38 6.55 15.73
N ASP A 20 -17.59 6.66 15.22
CA ASP A 20 -18.82 6.33 15.96
C ASP A 20 -18.89 4.85 16.34
N LEU A 21 -18.40 3.96 15.47
CA LEU A 21 -18.32 2.54 15.76
C LEU A 21 -17.33 2.23 16.87
N ILE A 22 -16.13 2.81 16.78
CA ILE A 22 -15.06 2.59 17.78
C ILE A 22 -15.45 3.15 19.15
N GLN A 23 -16.10 4.31 19.20
CA GLN A 23 -16.58 4.91 20.46
C GLN A 23 -17.65 4.07 21.19
N LYS A 24 -18.28 3.11 20.50
CA LYS A 24 -19.17 2.12 21.15
C LYS A 24 -18.43 1.01 21.88
N TYR A 25 -17.12 0.92 21.71
CA TYR A 25 -16.29 -0.04 22.41
C TYR A 25 -15.75 0.59 23.70
N ASP A 26 -16.13 0.08 24.87
CA ASP A 26 -15.84 0.68 26.18
C ASP A 26 -14.35 0.96 26.46
N ASN A 27 -13.43 0.27 25.76
CA ASN A 27 -11.99 0.35 26.00
C ASN A 27 -11.26 1.25 25.00
N TYR A 28 -11.95 1.95 24.10
CA TYR A 28 -11.35 2.75 23.05
C TYR A 28 -11.95 4.16 23.02
N GLU A 29 -11.09 5.12 22.66
CA GLU A 29 -11.49 6.50 22.38
C GLU A 29 -10.85 7.01 21.10
N VAL A 30 -11.60 7.72 20.26
CA VAL A 30 -11.06 8.39 19.08
C VAL A 30 -10.71 9.82 19.45
N LEU A 31 -9.41 10.14 19.42
CA LEU A 31 -8.91 11.48 19.77
C LEU A 31 -9.24 12.49 18.68
N TYR A 32 -9.04 12.10 17.42
CA TYR A 32 -9.31 12.95 16.26
C TYR A 32 -9.34 12.15 14.95
N VAL A 33 -9.99 12.77 13.97
CA VAL A 33 -10.01 12.34 12.58
C VAL A 33 -9.24 13.35 11.74
N ALA A 34 -8.28 12.88 10.94
CA ALA A 34 -7.47 13.66 10.02
C ALA A 34 -7.89 13.35 8.58
N ALA A 35 -7.85 14.34 7.70
CA ALA A 35 -8.26 14.20 6.29
C ALA A 35 -7.17 13.57 5.41
N ASN A 36 -5.92 13.51 5.87
CA ASN A 36 -4.78 12.93 5.17
C ASN A 36 -3.59 12.77 6.12
N GLY A 37 -2.48 12.20 5.64
CA GLY A 37 -1.28 11.99 6.46
C GLY A 37 -0.66 13.28 6.96
N ARG A 38 -0.70 14.35 6.17
CA ARG A 38 -0.16 15.67 6.58
C ARG A 38 -0.95 16.26 7.73
N ASP A 39 -2.28 16.22 7.67
CA ASP A 39 -3.16 16.66 8.75
C ASP A 39 -2.94 15.81 10.01
N LEU A 40 -2.77 14.48 9.87
CA LEU A 40 -2.45 13.61 11.00
C LEU A 40 -1.15 14.04 11.70
N LEU A 41 -0.07 14.24 10.95
CA LEU A 41 1.22 14.69 11.53
C LEU A 41 1.12 16.06 12.22
N ASN A 42 0.39 17.00 11.62
CA ASN A 42 0.15 18.31 12.23
C ASN A 42 -0.58 18.20 13.58
N ARG A 43 -1.58 17.34 13.68
CA ARG A 43 -2.31 17.08 14.93
C ARG A 43 -1.44 16.42 15.99
N LEU A 44 -0.58 15.48 15.58
CA LEU A 44 0.40 14.83 16.46
C LEU A 44 1.40 15.83 17.05
N HIS A 45 1.78 16.87 16.31
CA HIS A 45 2.68 17.91 16.82
C HIS A 45 2.01 18.85 17.83
N GLN A 46 0.70 19.00 17.80
CA GLN A 46 -0.05 19.97 18.58
C GLN A 46 -0.89 19.37 19.71
N GLY A 47 -1.08 18.05 19.70
CA GLY A 47 -2.04 17.37 20.57
C GLY A 47 -1.53 16.06 21.16
N PRO A 48 -2.46 15.29 21.75
CA PRO A 48 -2.13 14.01 22.33
C PRO A 48 -1.71 12.99 21.26
N VAL A 49 -0.73 12.15 21.60
CA VAL A 49 -0.25 11.06 20.74
C VAL A 49 -1.13 9.83 20.98
N PRO A 50 -1.75 9.27 19.93
CA PRO A 50 -2.58 8.07 20.05
C PRO A 50 -1.75 6.79 20.23
N ASP A 51 -2.37 5.76 20.77
CA ASP A 51 -1.80 4.40 20.84
C ASP A 51 -1.86 3.71 19.47
N ILE A 52 -2.94 3.96 18.72
CA ILE A 52 -3.20 3.37 17.40
C ILE A 52 -3.51 4.47 16.38
N ALA A 53 -2.96 4.34 15.18
CA ALA A 53 -3.38 5.11 14.01
C ALA A 53 -4.02 4.18 12.98
N LEU A 54 -5.30 4.42 12.67
CA LEU A 54 -5.98 3.81 11.51
C LEU A 54 -5.70 4.71 10.31
N VAL A 55 -5.01 4.19 9.28
CA VAL A 55 -4.50 4.99 8.16
C VAL A 55 -5.01 4.42 6.86
N ASP A 56 -5.79 5.21 6.11
CA ASP A 56 -6.14 4.88 4.73
C ASP A 56 -4.91 4.92 3.84
N LEU A 57 -4.87 4.02 2.84
CA LEU A 57 -3.77 3.97 1.88
C LEU A 57 -3.80 5.14 0.90
N ASN A 58 -5.00 5.48 0.41
CA ASN A 58 -5.16 6.41 -0.70
C ASN A 58 -5.71 7.75 -0.18
N MET A 59 -4.83 8.66 0.14
CA MET A 59 -5.19 10.00 0.60
C MET A 59 -4.44 11.06 -0.23
N PRO A 60 -5.03 12.26 -0.41
CA PRO A 60 -4.34 13.38 -1.06
C PRO A 60 -3.19 13.92 -0.20
N GLU A 61 -2.28 14.68 -0.80
CA GLU A 61 -1.12 15.37 -0.18
C GLU A 61 -0.07 14.44 0.41
N MET A 62 -0.46 13.51 1.28
CA MET A 62 0.39 12.49 1.89
C MET A 62 -0.40 11.20 2.01
N ASP A 63 -0.02 10.18 1.26
CA ASP A 63 -0.67 8.88 1.25
C ASP A 63 -0.39 8.05 2.52
N GLY A 64 -1.06 6.91 2.64
CA GLY A 64 -0.90 6.03 3.80
C GLY A 64 0.48 5.39 3.88
N PHE A 65 1.13 5.17 2.74
CA PHE A 65 2.47 4.57 2.72
C PHE A 65 3.51 5.53 3.27
N GLU A 66 3.47 6.79 2.82
CA GLU A 66 4.35 7.86 3.32
C GLU A 66 4.05 8.14 4.79
N THR A 67 2.77 8.20 5.15
CA THR A 67 2.33 8.40 6.54
C THR A 67 2.89 7.32 7.47
N ALA A 68 2.83 6.04 7.07
CA ALA A 68 3.38 4.94 7.87
C ALA A 68 4.90 5.08 8.08
N VAL A 69 5.65 5.50 7.05
CA VAL A 69 7.09 5.76 7.16
C VAL A 69 7.37 6.88 8.16
N GLN A 70 6.65 8.01 8.07
CA GLN A 70 6.81 9.15 8.98
C GLN A 70 6.47 8.76 10.43
N LEU A 71 5.37 8.02 10.63
CA LEU A 71 5.00 7.55 11.96
C LEU A 71 6.05 6.60 12.54
N ARG A 72 6.58 5.65 11.75
CA ARG A 72 7.64 4.76 12.20
C ARG A 72 8.90 5.51 12.63
N GLN A 73 9.27 6.57 11.91
CA GLN A 73 10.49 7.34 12.18
C GLN A 73 10.35 8.27 13.38
N HIS A 74 9.23 8.97 13.51
CA HIS A 74 9.06 10.05 14.48
C HIS A 74 8.16 9.67 15.67
N TYR A 75 7.28 8.68 15.51
CA TYR A 75 6.33 8.23 16.52
C TYR A 75 6.29 6.69 16.63
N PRO A 76 7.41 6.02 16.93
CA PRO A 76 7.51 4.55 16.87
C PRO A 76 6.60 3.83 17.90
N ALA A 77 6.08 4.54 18.88
CA ALA A 77 5.13 4.02 19.85
C ALA A 77 3.73 3.83 19.26
N ILE A 78 3.38 4.59 18.21
CA ILE A 78 2.06 4.48 17.55
C ILE A 78 2.02 3.18 16.74
N ARG A 79 0.99 2.39 16.97
CA ARG A 79 0.72 1.17 16.19
C ARG A 79 -0.13 1.51 14.98
N VAL A 80 0.45 1.41 13.79
CA VAL A 80 -0.26 1.72 12.54
C VAL A 80 -1.04 0.50 12.07
N LEU A 81 -2.35 0.65 11.90
CA LEU A 81 -3.24 -0.28 11.20
C LEU A 81 -3.67 0.35 9.88
N ALA A 82 -3.30 -0.28 8.77
CA ALA A 82 -3.69 0.17 7.44
C ALA A 82 -5.16 -0.17 7.15
N LEU A 83 -5.87 0.76 6.54
CA LEU A 83 -7.20 0.58 5.98
C LEU A 83 -7.13 0.64 4.46
N SER A 84 -7.82 -0.25 3.74
CA SER A 84 -7.79 -0.26 2.28
C SER A 84 -9.08 -0.78 1.67
N MET A 85 -9.40 -0.30 0.47
CA MET A 85 -10.47 -0.87 -0.36
C MET A 85 -10.02 -2.13 -1.11
N THR A 86 -8.72 -2.44 -1.15
CA THR A 86 -8.16 -3.55 -1.92
C THR A 86 -7.29 -4.46 -1.07
N ASP A 87 -7.26 -5.73 -1.44
CA ASP A 87 -6.45 -6.81 -0.85
C ASP A 87 -5.19 -7.12 -1.67
N ARG A 88 -4.69 -6.16 -2.45
CA ARG A 88 -3.49 -6.37 -3.27
C ARG A 88 -2.28 -6.68 -2.39
N GLU A 89 -1.65 -7.82 -2.69
CA GLU A 89 -0.46 -8.31 -1.97
C GLU A 89 0.65 -7.24 -1.86
N GLU A 90 0.87 -6.51 -2.94
CA GLU A 90 1.87 -5.45 -3.03
C GLU A 90 1.64 -4.33 -2.01
N HIS A 91 0.38 -3.89 -1.86
CA HIS A 91 0.02 -2.86 -0.89
C HIS A 91 0.23 -3.35 0.54
N ILE A 92 -0.16 -4.60 0.81
CA ILE A 92 -0.01 -5.24 2.11
C ILE A 92 1.46 -5.32 2.50
N VAL A 93 2.29 -5.91 1.62
CA VAL A 93 3.74 -6.07 1.86
C VAL A 93 4.41 -4.71 2.03
N ARG A 94 4.09 -3.74 1.18
CA ARG A 94 4.63 -2.38 1.26
C ARG A 94 4.27 -1.70 2.58
N MET A 95 3.00 -1.79 3.01
CA MET A 95 2.57 -1.20 4.28
C MET A 95 3.28 -1.81 5.49
N ILE A 96 3.45 -3.13 5.52
CA ILE A 96 4.16 -3.81 6.60
C ILE A 96 5.64 -3.43 6.60
N ARG A 97 6.31 -3.37 5.44
CA ARG A 97 7.69 -2.88 5.30
C ARG A 97 7.83 -1.43 5.79
N ASN A 98 6.82 -0.60 5.58
CA ASN A 98 6.79 0.78 6.06
C ASN A 98 6.48 0.91 7.56
N GLY A 99 6.18 -0.19 8.25
CA GLY A 99 6.01 -0.22 9.71
C GLY A 99 4.58 -0.40 10.18
N ALA A 100 3.62 -0.64 9.28
CA ALA A 100 2.27 -1.01 9.70
C ALA A 100 2.29 -2.31 10.50
N ARG A 101 1.48 -2.35 11.56
CA ARG A 101 1.33 -3.49 12.47
C ARG A 101 0.16 -4.38 12.09
N GLY A 102 -0.63 -3.97 11.11
CA GLY A 102 -1.71 -4.76 10.55
C GLY A 102 -2.35 -4.08 9.35
N TYR A 103 -3.23 -4.81 8.69
CA TYR A 103 -3.91 -4.38 7.48
C TYR A 103 -5.36 -4.87 7.51
N LEU A 104 -6.30 -3.99 7.28
CA LEU A 104 -7.73 -4.25 7.27
C LEU A 104 -8.34 -3.77 5.97
N LEU A 105 -9.30 -4.52 5.46
CA LEU A 105 -10.16 -4.03 4.38
C LEU A 105 -11.23 -3.10 4.95
N LYS A 106 -11.52 -1.99 4.28
CA LYS A 106 -12.60 -1.05 4.65
C LYS A 106 -13.99 -1.72 4.65
N GLY A 107 -14.13 -2.87 4.00
CA GLY A 107 -15.32 -3.73 4.03
C GLY A 107 -15.32 -4.80 5.12
N CYS A 108 -14.35 -4.80 6.06
CA CYS A 108 -14.29 -5.78 7.14
C CYS A 108 -15.51 -5.66 8.09
N ARG A 109 -15.83 -6.75 8.78
CA ARG A 109 -16.91 -6.74 9.76
C ARG A 109 -16.51 -5.95 11.02
N PRO A 110 -17.46 -5.32 11.73
CA PRO A 110 -17.17 -4.64 12.99
C PRO A 110 -16.43 -5.50 14.02
N ALA A 111 -16.74 -6.79 14.06
CA ALA A 111 -16.05 -7.75 14.93
C ALA A 111 -14.57 -7.94 14.56
N GLU A 112 -14.24 -7.92 13.27
CA GLU A 112 -12.87 -8.03 12.78
C GLU A 112 -12.05 -6.77 13.09
N LEU A 113 -12.65 -5.58 12.94
CA LEU A 113 -12.02 -4.32 13.35
C LEU A 113 -11.70 -4.36 14.85
N ARG A 114 -12.68 -4.77 15.69
CA ARG A 114 -12.46 -4.88 17.13
C ARG A 114 -11.34 -5.88 17.47
N GLN A 115 -11.36 -7.03 16.84
CA GLN A 115 -10.30 -8.05 17.02
C GLN A 115 -8.92 -7.48 16.65
N ALA A 116 -8.83 -6.75 15.54
CA ALA A 116 -7.56 -6.15 15.10
C ALA A 116 -7.04 -5.11 16.10
N LEU A 117 -7.93 -4.27 16.65
CA LEU A 117 -7.57 -3.31 17.69
C LEU A 117 -7.08 -4.02 18.97
N ASP A 118 -7.82 -5.03 19.44
CA ASP A 118 -7.46 -5.80 20.63
C ASP A 118 -6.11 -6.53 20.44
N GLU A 119 -5.91 -7.18 19.29
CA GLU A 119 -4.68 -7.94 19.03
C GLU A 119 -3.46 -7.04 18.81
N VAL A 120 -3.60 -5.93 18.12
CA VAL A 120 -2.47 -5.01 17.92
C VAL A 120 -2.02 -4.40 19.24
N MET A 121 -2.93 -4.20 20.19
CA MET A 121 -2.58 -3.76 21.54
C MET A 121 -1.93 -4.86 22.37
N ALA A 122 -2.47 -6.07 22.32
CA ALA A 122 -2.02 -7.19 23.14
C ALA A 122 -0.73 -7.84 22.61
N LYS A 123 -0.63 -8.03 21.29
CA LYS A 123 0.46 -8.78 20.63
C LYS A 123 1.46 -7.87 19.89
N GLY A 124 1.10 -6.60 19.66
CA GLY A 124 1.90 -5.66 18.88
C GLY A 124 1.66 -5.71 17.37
N PHE A 125 0.86 -6.65 16.87
CA PHE A 125 0.50 -6.80 15.46
C PHE A 125 -0.84 -7.53 15.28
N TYR A 126 -1.46 -7.34 14.13
CA TYR A 126 -2.63 -8.09 13.67
C TYR A 126 -2.43 -8.53 12.22
N TYR A 127 -2.42 -9.85 12.00
CA TYR A 127 -2.41 -10.44 10.66
C TYR A 127 -3.49 -11.50 10.57
N SER A 128 -4.48 -11.28 9.70
CA SER A 128 -5.46 -12.31 9.36
C SER A 128 -4.77 -13.50 8.68
N ASP A 129 -5.42 -14.67 8.64
CA ASP A 129 -4.91 -15.86 7.94
C ASP A 129 -4.59 -15.54 6.45
N PHE A 130 -5.42 -14.69 5.85
CA PHE A 130 -5.20 -14.19 4.49
C PHE A 130 -3.88 -13.39 4.39
N LEU A 131 -3.64 -12.43 5.28
CA LEU A 131 -2.41 -11.64 5.34
C LEU A 131 -1.18 -12.51 5.59
N THR A 132 -1.30 -13.47 6.49
CA THR A 132 -0.22 -14.42 6.80
C THR A 132 0.16 -15.23 5.57
N SER A 133 -0.82 -15.72 4.81
CA SER A 133 -0.59 -16.47 3.57
C SER A 133 0.11 -15.63 2.49
N GLN A 134 -0.25 -14.35 2.36
CA GLN A 134 0.37 -13.41 1.41
C GLN A 134 1.82 -13.08 1.81
N LEU A 135 2.08 -12.85 3.10
CA LEU A 135 3.43 -12.62 3.61
C LEU A 135 4.35 -13.83 3.40
N ILE A 136 3.86 -15.05 3.66
CA ILE A 136 4.62 -16.28 3.42
C ILE A 136 4.95 -16.43 1.93
N ARG A 137 4.01 -16.12 1.03
CA ARG A 137 4.27 -16.09 -0.43
C ARG A 137 5.38 -15.11 -0.78
N SER A 138 5.32 -13.89 -0.28
CA SER A 138 6.31 -12.86 -0.57
C SER A 138 7.71 -13.20 -0.05
N LEU A 139 7.82 -13.95 1.05
CA LEU A 139 9.10 -14.42 1.59
C LEU A 139 9.70 -15.59 0.79
N ASN A 140 8.84 -16.41 0.17
CA ASN A 140 9.26 -17.55 -0.63
C ASN A 140 9.58 -17.18 -2.10
N THR A 141 9.31 -15.93 -2.51
CA THR A 141 9.69 -15.43 -3.83
C THR A 141 11.10 -14.86 -3.70
N PRO A 142 12.13 -15.40 -4.39
CA PRO A 142 13.48 -14.85 -4.32
C PRO A 142 13.48 -13.39 -4.71
N GLU A 143 14.11 -12.54 -3.91
CA GLU A 143 14.32 -11.12 -4.20
C GLU A 143 15.17 -10.98 -5.48
N SER A 144 14.52 -10.91 -6.62
CA SER A 144 15.13 -10.38 -7.83
C SER A 144 14.66 -8.93 -7.99
N GLY A 145 15.49 -7.99 -7.52
CA GLY A 145 15.51 -6.57 -7.90
C GLY A 145 14.19 -5.81 -7.72
N SER A 146 14.10 -5.15 -6.63
CA SER A 146 13.15 -4.15 -6.16
C SER A 146 12.62 -3.15 -7.20
N SER A 147 11.67 -3.45 -8.02
CA SER A 147 10.75 -2.50 -8.70
C SER A 147 9.71 -3.18 -9.62
N SER A 148 9.84 -4.47 -9.93
CA SER A 148 8.95 -5.18 -10.86
C SER A 148 7.64 -5.66 -10.22
N SER A 149 7.44 -5.44 -8.92
CA SER A 149 6.34 -6.02 -8.13
C SER A 149 4.96 -5.39 -8.37
N TYR A 150 4.89 -4.14 -8.90
CA TYR A 150 3.61 -3.42 -9.03
C TYR A 150 2.61 -4.07 -10.00
N PHE A 151 3.10 -4.76 -11.04
CA PHE A 151 2.26 -5.36 -12.07
C PHE A 151 2.53 -6.85 -12.28
N ASN A 152 3.20 -7.50 -11.32
CA ASN A 152 3.59 -8.92 -11.41
C ASN A 152 4.34 -9.24 -12.72
N LEU A 153 5.24 -8.34 -13.11
CA LEU A 153 6.10 -8.48 -14.27
C LEU A 153 7.25 -9.43 -13.94
N ASN A 154 7.49 -10.41 -14.80
CA ASN A 154 8.73 -11.20 -14.70
C ASN A 154 9.95 -10.37 -15.18
N GLY A 155 11.17 -10.87 -14.92
CA GLY A 155 12.39 -10.15 -15.24
C GLY A 155 12.50 -9.72 -16.72
N ARG A 156 12.07 -10.57 -17.66
CA ARG A 156 12.07 -10.26 -19.11
C ARG A 156 11.02 -9.23 -19.50
N GLU A 157 9.84 -9.28 -18.89
CA GLU A 157 8.80 -8.28 -19.09
C GLU A 157 9.21 -6.91 -18.52
N TYR A 158 9.93 -6.90 -17.40
CA TYR A 158 10.47 -5.68 -16.83
C TYR A 158 11.61 -5.09 -17.67
N ASP A 159 12.53 -5.92 -18.21
CA ASP A 159 13.56 -5.50 -19.15
C ASP A 159 12.92 -4.88 -20.41
N PHE A 160 11.86 -5.53 -20.94
CA PHE A 160 11.09 -4.98 -22.05
C PHE A 160 10.46 -3.63 -21.67
N LEU A 161 9.81 -3.50 -20.50
CA LEU A 161 9.20 -2.26 -20.04
C LEU A 161 10.22 -1.11 -20.00
N LYS A 162 11.40 -1.35 -19.44
CA LYS A 162 12.50 -0.35 -19.41
C LYS A 162 12.86 0.13 -20.80
N LEU A 163 13.08 -0.79 -21.72
CA LEU A 163 13.47 -0.45 -23.10
C LEU A 163 12.31 0.22 -23.85
N ALA A 164 11.07 -0.17 -23.57
CA ALA A 164 9.90 0.43 -24.19
C ALA A 164 9.56 1.83 -23.65
N CYS A 165 10.13 2.25 -22.52
CA CYS A 165 10.05 3.63 -22.03
C CYS A 165 11.11 4.57 -22.65
N SER A 166 11.91 4.09 -23.59
CA SER A 166 12.85 4.89 -24.38
C SER A 166 12.30 5.18 -25.79
N GLU A 167 13.09 5.79 -26.66
CA GLU A 167 12.73 6.06 -28.05
C GLU A 167 12.91 4.85 -29.01
N LEU A 168 13.34 3.70 -28.49
CA LEU A 168 13.59 2.51 -29.29
C LEU A 168 12.32 1.95 -29.93
N THR A 169 12.39 1.53 -31.18
CA THR A 169 11.34 0.75 -31.83
C THR A 169 11.30 -0.68 -31.28
N TYR A 170 10.20 -1.40 -31.47
CA TYR A 170 10.11 -2.80 -31.00
C TYR A 170 11.13 -3.73 -31.66
N ASN A 171 11.58 -3.43 -32.90
CA ASN A 171 12.66 -4.19 -33.55
C ASN A 171 13.99 -3.96 -32.87
N GLU A 172 14.32 -2.71 -32.55
CA GLU A 172 15.55 -2.36 -31.82
C GLU A 172 15.53 -2.92 -30.38
N ILE A 173 14.36 -3.00 -29.75
CA ILE A 173 14.19 -3.68 -28.46
C ILE A 173 14.47 -5.17 -28.60
N ALA A 174 13.99 -5.82 -29.67
CA ALA A 174 14.25 -7.22 -29.93
C ALA A 174 15.76 -7.49 -30.09
N ASP A 175 16.45 -6.66 -30.85
CA ASP A 175 17.90 -6.75 -31.04
C ASP A 175 18.63 -6.58 -29.69
N ARG A 176 18.22 -5.60 -28.89
CA ARG A 176 18.85 -5.29 -27.60
C ARG A 176 18.62 -6.36 -26.53
N MET A 177 17.47 -7.02 -26.57
CA MET A 177 17.13 -8.15 -25.70
C MET A 177 17.67 -9.48 -26.21
N CYS A 178 18.27 -9.53 -27.41
CA CYS A 178 18.72 -10.72 -28.10
C CYS A 178 17.58 -11.77 -28.28
N VAL A 179 16.40 -11.30 -28.71
CA VAL A 179 15.21 -12.14 -28.96
C VAL A 179 14.57 -11.80 -30.31
N SER A 180 13.63 -12.63 -30.76
CA SER A 180 12.88 -12.35 -31.99
C SER A 180 11.87 -11.20 -31.80
N PRO A 181 11.51 -10.43 -32.85
CA PRO A 181 10.44 -9.44 -32.80
C PRO A 181 9.11 -10.03 -32.29
N ARG A 182 8.80 -11.25 -32.67
CA ARG A 182 7.62 -11.98 -32.20
C ARG A 182 7.63 -12.22 -30.68
N THR A 183 8.81 -12.42 -30.10
CA THR A 183 8.98 -12.58 -28.65
C THR A 183 8.71 -11.24 -27.94
N VAL A 184 9.16 -10.13 -28.52
CA VAL A 184 8.89 -8.77 -28.00
C VAL A 184 7.40 -8.44 -28.07
N ASP A 185 6.69 -8.86 -29.13
CA ASP A 185 5.23 -8.73 -29.20
C ASP A 185 4.55 -9.49 -28.06
N GLY A 186 5.03 -10.69 -27.72
CA GLY A 186 4.53 -11.45 -26.57
C GLY A 186 4.75 -10.72 -25.24
N TYR A 187 5.93 -10.13 -25.04
CA TYR A 187 6.18 -9.32 -23.83
C TYR A 187 5.28 -8.08 -23.79
N ARG A 188 5.09 -7.39 -24.92
CA ARG A 188 4.18 -6.24 -25.02
C ARG A 188 2.78 -6.60 -24.60
N GLU A 189 2.23 -7.68 -25.14
CA GLU A 189 0.86 -8.13 -24.82
C GLU A 189 0.73 -8.49 -23.34
N ALA A 190 1.69 -9.23 -22.79
CA ALA A 190 1.70 -9.62 -21.39
C ALA A 190 1.80 -8.38 -20.46
N VAL A 191 2.71 -7.43 -20.76
CA VAL A 191 2.87 -6.20 -19.99
C VAL A 191 1.61 -5.33 -20.09
N PHE A 192 1.03 -5.16 -21.30
CA PHE A 192 -0.20 -4.39 -21.47
C PHE A 192 -1.36 -4.98 -20.68
N GLN A 193 -1.51 -6.30 -20.69
CA GLN A 193 -2.54 -6.99 -19.93
C GLN A 193 -2.33 -6.82 -18.41
N LYS A 194 -1.11 -7.02 -17.94
CA LYS A 194 -0.78 -6.93 -16.51
C LYS A 194 -0.90 -5.50 -15.97
N MET A 195 -0.55 -4.50 -16.78
CA MET A 195 -0.66 -3.08 -16.42
C MET A 195 -2.05 -2.49 -16.71
N GLY A 196 -2.97 -3.24 -17.33
CA GLY A 196 -4.32 -2.75 -17.66
C GLY A 196 -4.34 -1.63 -18.72
N VAL A 197 -3.32 -1.55 -19.58
CA VAL A 197 -3.16 -0.50 -20.60
C VAL A 197 -3.32 -1.06 -22.00
N ARG A 198 -3.58 -0.18 -22.98
CA ARG A 198 -3.79 -0.55 -24.38
C ARG A 198 -2.77 0.07 -25.34
N THR A 199 -1.94 0.99 -24.87
CA THR A 199 -1.00 1.73 -25.71
C THR A 199 0.36 1.83 -25.02
N ARG A 200 1.43 2.01 -25.82
CA ARG A 200 2.78 2.25 -25.30
C ARG A 200 2.82 3.51 -24.41
N VAL A 201 2.13 4.57 -24.82
CA VAL A 201 2.05 5.82 -24.03
C VAL A 201 1.37 5.55 -22.69
N GLY A 202 0.25 4.81 -22.68
CA GLY A 202 -0.43 4.43 -21.43
C GLY A 202 0.47 3.60 -20.51
N MET A 203 1.25 2.68 -21.08
CA MET A 203 2.22 1.87 -20.34
C MET A 203 3.32 2.74 -19.70
N VAL A 204 3.88 3.70 -20.45
CA VAL A 204 4.91 4.62 -19.93
C VAL A 204 4.34 5.48 -18.80
N ILE A 205 3.13 6.05 -18.97
CA ILE A 205 2.48 6.86 -17.93
C ILE A 205 2.28 6.03 -16.65
N GLU A 206 1.77 4.80 -16.78
CA GLU A 206 1.57 3.93 -15.62
C GLU A 206 2.89 3.48 -14.98
N ALA A 207 3.94 3.23 -15.76
CA ALA A 207 5.25 2.90 -15.24
C ALA A 207 5.85 4.03 -14.41
N VAL A 208 5.72 5.29 -14.88
CA VAL A 208 6.19 6.48 -14.15
C VAL A 208 5.36 6.75 -12.91
N ARG A 209 4.01 6.68 -13.01
CA ARG A 209 3.11 6.87 -11.86
C ARG A 209 3.39 5.91 -10.70
N ASN A 210 3.77 4.69 -11.04
CA ASN A 210 4.04 3.65 -10.04
C ASN A 210 5.54 3.55 -9.66
N GLY A 211 6.37 4.50 -10.09
CA GLY A 211 7.80 4.55 -9.75
C GLY A 211 8.62 3.38 -10.30
N LEU A 212 8.14 2.71 -11.37
CA LEU A 212 8.87 1.63 -12.03
C LEU A 212 10.02 2.16 -12.89
N ILE A 213 9.85 3.37 -13.42
CA ILE A 213 10.79 4.06 -14.29
C ILE A 213 10.85 5.53 -13.87
N GLU A 214 12.06 6.06 -13.75
CA GLU A 214 12.34 7.49 -13.66
C GLU A 214 12.66 8.01 -15.07
N LEU A 215 12.05 9.12 -15.48
CA LEU A 215 12.28 9.81 -16.77
C LEU A 215 13.36 10.87 -16.63
#